data_57e2e5218a2da9d155636d8def9c1a0b
#
_entry.id   57e2e5218a2da9d155636d8def9c1a0b
#
_cell.length_a   1.000
_cell.length_b   1.000
_cell.length_c   1.000
_cell.angle_alpha   90.00
_cell.angle_beta   90.00
_cell.angle_gamma   90.00
#
_symmetry.space_group_name_H-M   'P 1'
#
loop_
_entity.id
_entity.type
_entity.pdbx_description
1 polymer ?
#
loop_
_entity_poly.entity_id
_entity_poly.type
_entity_poly.pdbx_seq_one_letter_code
_entity_poly.pdbx_strand_id
1 'polypeptide(L)'
;DGIRPFEAGGETSLEFFAQKADAGAFVLGTHQKKRPDCLTVGRFFDYRLFDMVELCVTNFKPIRGFGNAGSQAVLGSKPCMVFLGDRFETEPALRLTKNILSDVFRGRPATRINLKGVDRVIVCTALADKVMFRQCAIKYKKSGTRMPRVELEEMGPSFDFTTARHQEAPSEIKKR
;
A
#
# COMPACT_ATOMS: atom_id res chain seq x y z
N ASP A 1 2.30 -23.55 13.07
CA ASP A 1 1.05 -23.23 12.37
C ASP A 1 1.07 -21.75 11.99
N GLY A 2 0.87 -21.46 10.69
CA GLY A 2 0.94 -20.08 10.18
C GLY A 2 -0.29 -19.26 10.60
N ILE A 3 -0.12 -17.93 10.69
CA ILE A 3 -1.23 -17.00 10.94
C ILE A 3 -2.20 -17.04 9.76
N ARG A 4 -3.49 -17.22 10.04
CA ARG A 4 -4.58 -17.28 9.06
C ARG A 4 -5.61 -16.20 9.33
N PRO A 5 -5.41 -14.98 8.84
CA PRO A 5 -6.17 -13.79 9.24
C PRO A 5 -7.68 -13.91 9.06
N PHE A 6 -8.12 -14.64 8.02
CA PHE A 6 -9.54 -14.76 7.65
C PHE A 6 -10.21 -16.04 8.19
N GLU A 7 -9.53 -16.81 9.04
CA GLU A 7 -10.12 -17.96 9.73
C GLU A 7 -10.50 -17.56 11.16
N ALA A 8 -11.44 -18.27 11.77
CA ALA A 8 -11.89 -17.99 13.12
C ALA A 8 -10.70 -18.01 14.11
N GLY A 9 -10.53 -16.95 14.88
CA GLY A 9 -9.43 -16.76 15.83
C GLY A 9 -8.10 -16.32 15.17
N GLY A 10 -8.05 -16.11 13.86
CA GLY A 10 -6.86 -15.64 13.15
C GLY A 10 -6.45 -14.23 13.57
N GLU A 11 -7.41 -13.39 13.95
CA GLU A 11 -7.21 -12.04 14.45
C GLU A 11 -6.44 -12.02 15.78
N THR A 12 -6.62 -13.00 16.66
CA THR A 12 -6.00 -13.04 17.99
C THR A 12 -4.47 -12.97 17.92
N SER A 13 -3.87 -13.71 16.97
CA SER A 13 -2.42 -13.70 16.79
C SER A 13 -1.93 -12.35 16.27
N LEU A 14 -2.68 -11.74 15.36
CA LEU A 14 -2.36 -10.41 14.80
C LEU A 14 -2.44 -9.31 15.87
N GLU A 15 -3.50 -9.33 16.68
CA GLU A 15 -3.71 -8.39 17.79
C GLU A 15 -2.62 -8.52 18.86
N PHE A 16 -2.21 -9.76 19.19
CA PHE A 16 -1.09 -10.00 20.09
C PHE A 16 0.22 -9.38 19.57
N PHE A 17 0.54 -9.55 18.29
CA PHE A 17 1.73 -8.94 17.72
C PHE A 17 1.62 -7.42 17.60
N ALA A 18 0.43 -6.90 17.30
CA ALA A 18 0.16 -5.46 17.28
C ALA A 18 0.48 -4.83 18.64
N GLN A 19 0.00 -5.42 19.72
CA GLN A 19 0.27 -4.95 21.08
C GLN A 19 1.76 -5.04 21.44
N LYS A 20 2.43 -6.16 21.09
CA LYS A 20 3.87 -6.32 21.36
C LYS A 20 4.75 -5.33 20.61
N ALA A 21 4.39 -5.01 19.37
CA ALA A 21 5.18 -4.16 18.49
C ALA A 21 4.73 -2.70 18.49
N ASP A 22 3.69 -2.34 19.26
CA ASP A 22 3.04 -1.03 19.22
C ASP A 22 2.69 -0.62 17.78
N ALA A 23 2.09 -1.56 17.02
CA ALA A 23 1.85 -1.41 15.60
C ALA A 23 0.38 -1.05 15.30
N GLY A 24 0.18 -0.03 14.48
CA GLY A 24 -1.15 0.40 13.99
C GLY A 24 -1.56 -0.26 12.66
N ALA A 25 -0.64 -0.98 11.98
CA ALA A 25 -0.90 -1.66 10.71
C ALA A 25 0.00 -2.89 10.57
N PHE A 26 -0.39 -3.80 9.67
CA PHE A 26 0.41 -4.98 9.35
C PHE A 26 0.41 -5.30 7.86
N VAL A 27 1.44 -6.00 7.43
CA VAL A 27 1.52 -6.66 6.12
C VAL A 27 1.95 -8.10 6.35
N LEU A 28 1.16 -9.05 5.89
CA LEU A 28 1.42 -10.48 6.01
C LEU A 28 1.48 -11.13 4.64
N GLY A 29 2.63 -11.70 4.28
CA GLY A 29 2.78 -12.52 3.09
C GLY A 29 2.31 -13.96 3.32
N THR A 30 1.51 -14.50 2.42
CA THR A 30 1.03 -15.88 2.46
C THR A 30 1.16 -16.54 1.09
N HIS A 31 1.48 -17.83 1.10
CA HIS A 31 1.52 -18.63 -0.10
C HIS A 31 0.78 -19.94 0.14
N GLN A 32 -0.27 -20.19 -0.62
CA GLN A 32 -1.07 -21.42 -0.56
C GLN A 32 -1.35 -21.93 -1.97
N LYS A 33 -1.50 -23.25 -2.14
CA LYS A 33 -1.75 -23.85 -3.46
C LYS A 33 -2.93 -23.22 -4.23
N LYS A 34 -4.01 -22.84 -3.52
CA LYS A 34 -5.20 -22.21 -4.13
C LYS A 34 -5.07 -20.68 -4.25
N ARG A 35 -4.20 -20.06 -3.49
CA ARG A 35 -3.94 -18.61 -3.47
C ARG A 35 -2.44 -18.38 -3.29
N PRO A 36 -1.68 -18.51 -4.37
CA PRO A 36 -0.25 -18.23 -4.34
C PRO A 36 0.02 -16.73 -4.19
N ASP A 37 1.14 -16.39 -3.58
CA ASP A 37 1.72 -15.05 -3.54
C ASP A 37 0.72 -13.93 -3.13
N CYS A 38 0.07 -14.12 -2.00
CA CYS A 38 -0.88 -13.14 -1.47
C CYS A 38 -0.25 -12.28 -0.38
N LEU A 39 -0.62 -11.00 -0.35
CA LEU A 39 -0.34 -10.06 0.73
C LEU A 39 -1.65 -9.70 1.43
N THR A 40 -1.74 -9.94 2.74
CA THR A 40 -2.82 -9.38 3.55
C THR A 40 -2.31 -8.10 4.21
N VAL A 41 -2.99 -7.00 3.93
CA VAL A 41 -2.68 -5.68 4.51
C VAL A 41 -3.86 -5.26 5.36
N GLY A 42 -3.59 -4.78 6.58
CA GLY A 42 -4.66 -4.37 7.48
C GLY A 42 -4.21 -3.36 8.52
N ARG A 43 -5.19 -2.84 9.26
CA ARG A 43 -5.01 -1.82 10.28
C ARG A 43 -5.57 -2.28 11.62
N PHE A 44 -5.00 -1.74 12.68
CA PHE A 44 -5.50 -1.91 14.04
C PHE A 44 -6.03 -0.59 14.57
N PHE A 45 -7.03 -0.69 15.42
CA PHE A 45 -7.49 0.41 16.27
C PHE A 45 -7.47 -0.08 17.73
N ASP A 46 -6.72 0.60 18.58
CA ASP A 46 -6.50 0.20 19.97
C ASP A 46 -6.07 -1.29 20.08
N TYR A 47 -5.11 -1.69 19.23
CA TYR A 47 -4.59 -3.05 19.06
C TYR A 47 -5.61 -4.12 18.65
N ARG A 48 -6.84 -3.74 18.33
CA ARG A 48 -7.86 -4.61 17.77
C ARG A 48 -7.88 -4.51 16.25
N LEU A 49 -8.09 -5.64 15.59
CA LEU A 49 -8.20 -5.66 14.14
C LEU A 49 -9.35 -4.75 13.68
N PHE A 50 -9.02 -3.72 12.91
CA PHE A 50 -9.99 -2.76 12.40
C PHE A 50 -10.52 -3.18 11.04
N ASP A 51 -9.66 -3.33 10.07
CA ASP A 51 -9.96 -3.80 8.72
C ASP A 51 -8.75 -4.44 8.07
N MET A 52 -9.01 -5.25 7.02
CA MET A 52 -7.95 -5.86 6.23
C MET A 52 -8.42 -6.24 4.83
N VAL A 53 -7.46 -6.37 3.91
CA VAL A 53 -7.67 -6.83 2.54
C VAL A 53 -6.57 -7.78 2.11
N GLU A 54 -6.94 -8.85 1.41
CA GLU A 54 -6.01 -9.80 0.78
C GLU A 54 -5.82 -9.42 -0.68
N LEU A 55 -4.59 -9.22 -1.08
CA LEU A 55 -4.14 -8.86 -2.42
C LEU A 55 -3.40 -10.05 -3.02
N CYS A 56 -3.92 -10.65 -4.10
CA CYS A 56 -3.22 -11.69 -4.83
C CYS A 56 -2.26 -11.04 -5.82
N VAL A 57 -0.96 -11.24 -5.62
CA VAL A 57 0.12 -10.56 -6.33
C VAL A 57 0.54 -11.36 -7.56
N THR A 58 0.74 -10.65 -8.66
CA THR A 58 1.29 -11.18 -9.91
C THR A 58 2.33 -10.20 -10.46
N ASN A 59 3.15 -10.65 -11.41
CA ASN A 59 4.13 -9.81 -12.10
C ASN A 59 5.06 -9.03 -11.14
N PHE A 60 5.46 -9.66 -10.04
CA PHE A 60 6.35 -9.04 -9.06
C PHE A 60 7.75 -8.82 -9.64
N LYS A 61 8.23 -7.58 -9.54
CA LYS A 61 9.60 -7.20 -9.86
C LYS A 61 10.23 -6.50 -8.64
N PRO A 62 11.27 -7.10 -8.03
CA PRO A 62 11.91 -6.54 -6.85
C PRO A 62 12.72 -5.28 -7.18
N ILE A 63 13.03 -4.47 -6.16
CA ILE A 63 13.82 -3.24 -6.29
C ILE A 63 15.14 -3.48 -7.05
N ARG A 64 15.82 -4.59 -6.78
CA ARG A 64 17.08 -4.97 -7.47
C ARG A 64 16.93 -5.11 -8.99
N GLY A 65 15.73 -5.35 -9.49
CA GLY A 65 15.44 -5.44 -10.92
C GLY A 65 15.39 -4.09 -11.65
N PHE A 66 15.50 -2.96 -10.95
CA PHE A 66 15.43 -1.61 -11.51
C PHE A 66 16.81 -0.90 -11.56
N GLY A 67 17.89 -1.64 -11.32
CA GLY A 67 19.25 -1.08 -11.37
C GLY A 67 19.44 0.08 -10.38
N ASN A 68 20.11 1.14 -10.81
CA ASN A 68 20.41 2.29 -9.95
C ASN A 68 19.18 3.16 -9.58
N ALA A 69 18.07 3.02 -10.29
CA ALA A 69 16.85 3.77 -9.97
C ALA A 69 16.30 3.40 -8.58
N GLY A 70 16.44 2.14 -8.15
CA GLY A 70 16.00 1.66 -6.84
C GLY A 70 16.71 2.29 -5.63
N SER A 71 17.87 2.94 -5.83
CA SER A 71 18.67 3.55 -4.76
C SER A 71 18.41 5.04 -4.56
N GLN A 72 17.49 5.65 -5.30
CA GLN A 72 17.29 7.12 -5.31
C GLN A 72 16.36 7.63 -4.20
N ALA A 73 15.66 6.76 -3.47
CA ALA A 73 14.78 7.20 -2.40
C ALA A 73 15.57 7.54 -1.13
N VAL A 74 15.29 8.71 -0.57
CA VAL A 74 15.85 9.11 0.72
C VAL A 74 15.14 8.35 1.85
N LEU A 75 15.92 7.73 2.75
CA LEU A 75 15.37 7.04 3.91
C LEU A 75 14.51 8.00 4.75
N GLY A 76 13.30 7.56 5.07
CA GLY A 76 12.36 8.36 5.85
C GLY A 76 11.57 9.40 5.06
N SER A 77 11.84 9.58 3.74
CA SER A 77 11.00 10.43 2.91
C SER A 77 9.60 9.84 2.76
N LYS A 78 8.61 10.73 2.69
CA LYS A 78 7.20 10.36 2.54
C LYS A 78 6.86 10.24 1.05
N PRO A 79 6.36 9.09 0.58
CA PRO A 79 5.91 8.97 -0.80
C PRO A 79 4.61 9.77 -1.02
N CYS A 80 4.42 10.29 -2.23
CA CYS A 80 3.10 10.65 -2.70
C CYS A 80 2.34 9.38 -3.11
N MET A 81 1.04 9.33 -2.84
CA MET A 81 0.16 8.25 -3.30
C MET A 81 -0.78 8.79 -4.37
N VAL A 82 -0.88 8.10 -5.50
CA VAL A 82 -1.78 8.41 -6.60
C VAL A 82 -2.60 7.19 -6.96
N PHE A 83 -3.92 7.34 -6.98
CA PHE A 83 -4.85 6.29 -7.35
C PHE A 83 -5.58 6.71 -8.62
N LEU A 84 -5.48 5.89 -9.67
CA LEU A 84 -6.05 6.14 -10.99
C LEU A 84 -7.08 5.07 -11.35
N GLY A 85 -8.23 5.50 -11.83
CA GLY A 85 -9.34 4.65 -12.26
C GLY A 85 -10.55 4.72 -11.33
N ASP A 86 -11.75 4.74 -11.94
CA ASP A 86 -13.03 4.93 -11.24
C ASP A 86 -13.38 3.78 -10.31
N ARG A 87 -12.79 2.60 -10.51
CA ARG A 87 -13.00 1.43 -9.67
C ARG A 87 -12.61 1.65 -8.21
N PHE A 88 -11.66 2.54 -7.92
CA PHE A 88 -11.33 2.92 -6.54
C PHE A 88 -12.45 3.67 -5.82
N GLU A 89 -13.40 4.22 -6.55
CA GLU A 89 -14.58 4.91 -5.99
C GLU A 89 -15.82 4.03 -6.03
N THR A 90 -15.92 3.13 -7.00
CA THR A 90 -17.14 2.33 -7.24
C THR A 90 -17.11 0.96 -6.55
N GLU A 91 -15.94 0.32 -6.43
CA GLU A 91 -15.80 -1.02 -5.85
C GLU A 91 -15.44 -0.96 -4.36
N PRO A 92 -16.24 -1.55 -3.45
CA PRO A 92 -15.99 -1.50 -2.01
C PRO A 92 -14.61 -2.04 -1.61
N ALA A 93 -14.19 -3.18 -2.19
CA ALA A 93 -12.88 -3.79 -1.90
C ALA A 93 -11.70 -2.90 -2.32
N LEU A 94 -11.79 -2.22 -3.48
CA LEU A 94 -10.76 -1.30 -3.95
C LEU A 94 -10.77 0.02 -3.16
N ARG A 95 -11.93 0.51 -2.75
CA ARG A 95 -12.06 1.66 -1.85
C ARG A 95 -11.39 1.38 -0.50
N LEU A 96 -11.64 0.20 0.06
CA LEU A 96 -10.97 -0.25 1.28
C LEU A 96 -9.46 -0.33 1.08
N THR A 97 -9.02 -0.95 -0.02
CA THR A 97 -7.59 -1.05 -0.38
C THR A 97 -6.93 0.31 -0.48
N LYS A 98 -7.57 1.28 -1.16
CA LYS A 98 -7.09 2.66 -1.26
C LYS A 98 -6.89 3.29 0.13
N ASN A 99 -7.85 3.12 1.03
CA ASN A 99 -7.78 3.66 2.39
C ASN A 99 -6.65 3.00 3.20
N ILE A 100 -6.55 1.68 3.17
CA ILE A 100 -5.51 0.94 3.91
C ILE A 100 -4.11 1.32 3.39
N LEU A 101 -3.90 1.29 2.08
CA LEU A 101 -2.59 1.64 1.49
C LEU A 101 -2.22 3.10 1.78
N SER A 102 -3.19 4.03 1.74
CA SER A 102 -2.96 5.42 2.09
C SER A 102 -2.46 5.57 3.52
N ASP A 103 -3.02 4.82 4.48
CA ASP A 103 -2.57 4.86 5.87
C ASP A 103 -1.22 4.17 6.09
N VAL A 104 -0.99 3.02 5.46
CA VAL A 104 0.29 2.28 5.57
C VAL A 104 1.46 3.13 5.06
N PHE A 105 1.27 3.86 3.96
CA PHE A 105 2.31 4.72 3.39
C PHE A 105 2.25 6.17 3.87
N ARG A 106 1.31 6.53 4.74
CA ARG A 106 1.12 7.90 5.24
C ARG A 106 2.35 8.48 5.91
N GLY A 107 3.10 7.67 6.66
CA GLY A 107 4.20 8.14 7.47
C GLY A 107 3.76 9.18 8.53
N ARG A 108 4.69 9.99 9.02
CA ARG A 108 4.38 11.03 9.99
C ARG A 108 3.49 12.13 9.37
N PRO A 109 2.47 12.65 10.10
CA PRO A 109 1.69 13.80 9.65
C PRO A 109 2.62 14.99 9.38
N ALA A 110 2.43 15.65 8.25
CA ALA A 110 3.19 16.84 7.87
C ALA A 110 2.22 18.00 7.58
N THR A 111 2.41 19.12 8.25
CA THR A 111 1.62 20.36 8.03
C THR A 111 2.16 21.16 6.86
N ARG A 112 3.42 20.98 6.50
CA ARG A 112 4.10 21.63 5.38
C ARG A 112 4.95 20.62 4.63
N ILE A 113 4.89 20.65 3.32
CA ILE A 113 5.66 19.76 2.44
C ILE A 113 6.59 20.63 1.60
N ASN A 114 7.89 20.31 1.63
CA ASN A 114 8.83 20.87 0.69
C ASN A 114 8.77 20.04 -0.61
N LEU A 115 8.32 20.64 -1.71
CA LEU A 115 8.19 19.94 -3.00
C LEU A 115 9.52 19.36 -3.51
N LYS A 116 10.65 20.00 -3.19
CA LYS A 116 11.98 19.46 -3.52
C LYS A 116 12.35 18.19 -2.73
N GLY A 117 11.68 17.96 -1.59
CA GLY A 117 11.87 16.77 -0.78
C GLY A 117 10.93 15.62 -1.14
N VAL A 118 10.03 15.82 -2.11
CA VAL A 118 9.17 14.74 -2.63
C VAL A 118 9.96 14.02 -3.72
N ASP A 119 10.55 12.89 -3.37
CA ASP A 119 11.49 12.13 -4.19
C ASP A 119 10.84 10.96 -4.93
N ARG A 120 9.65 10.51 -4.48
CA ARG A 120 8.98 9.33 -5.03
C ARG A 120 7.47 9.42 -4.98
N VAL A 121 6.86 8.69 -5.89
CA VAL A 121 5.40 8.51 -5.98
C VAL A 121 5.08 7.02 -6.10
N ILE A 122 4.04 6.59 -5.42
CA ILE A 122 3.43 5.28 -5.59
C ILE A 122 2.14 5.49 -6.40
N VAL A 123 2.08 4.88 -7.57
CA VAL A 123 0.93 4.95 -8.47
C VAL A 123 0.22 3.61 -8.48
N CYS A 124 -1.05 3.62 -8.06
CA CYS A 124 -1.96 2.49 -8.16
C CYS A 124 -2.95 2.74 -9.28
N THR A 125 -2.90 1.96 -10.35
CA THR A 125 -3.80 2.12 -11.52
C THR A 125 -4.75 0.93 -11.59
N ALA A 126 -6.05 1.18 -11.41
CA ALA A 126 -7.09 0.17 -11.55
C ALA A 126 -7.43 -0.03 -13.03
N LEU A 127 -7.14 -1.22 -13.56
CA LEU A 127 -7.57 -1.70 -14.87
C LEU A 127 -8.84 -2.57 -14.71
N ALA A 128 -9.40 -3.04 -15.81
CA ALA A 128 -10.62 -3.85 -15.79
C ALA A 128 -10.49 -5.14 -14.95
N ASP A 129 -9.33 -5.79 -15.00
CA ASP A 129 -9.06 -7.10 -14.39
C ASP A 129 -8.11 -7.08 -13.19
N LYS A 130 -7.35 -5.99 -13.00
CA LYS A 130 -6.29 -5.90 -11.98
C LYS A 130 -5.97 -4.47 -11.59
N VAL A 131 -5.17 -4.34 -10.57
CA VAL A 131 -4.55 -3.06 -10.19
C VAL A 131 -3.03 -3.16 -10.37
N MET A 132 -2.44 -2.20 -11.03
CA MET A 132 -0.99 -2.06 -11.13
C MET A 132 -0.48 -1.20 -9.98
N PHE A 133 0.49 -1.71 -9.21
CA PHE A 133 1.24 -0.96 -8.21
C PHE A 133 2.62 -0.65 -8.75
N ARG A 134 2.95 0.62 -8.88
CA ARG A 134 4.24 1.09 -9.40
C ARG A 134 4.82 2.15 -8.48
N GLN A 135 6.08 1.96 -8.08
CA GLN A 135 6.82 2.98 -7.35
C GLN A 135 7.82 3.63 -8.29
N CYS A 136 7.72 4.96 -8.39
CA CYS A 136 8.54 5.77 -9.31
C CYS A 136 9.31 6.84 -8.56
N ALA A 137 10.56 7.08 -8.95
CA ALA A 137 11.34 8.25 -8.57
C ALA A 137 10.84 9.48 -9.35
N ILE A 138 10.81 10.62 -8.68
CA ILE A 138 10.42 11.89 -9.26
C ILE A 138 11.67 12.67 -9.65
N LYS A 139 11.80 13.00 -10.93
CA LYS A 139 12.88 13.84 -11.46
C LYS A 139 12.32 15.18 -11.94
N TYR A 140 12.87 16.26 -11.40
CA TYR A 140 12.50 17.61 -11.81
C TYR A 140 13.46 18.11 -12.88
N LYS A 141 12.94 18.43 -14.07
CA LYS A 141 13.71 19.01 -15.18
C LYS A 141 13.27 20.43 -15.49
N LYS A 142 14.18 21.22 -16.06
CA LYS A 142 13.86 22.56 -16.57
C LYS A 142 12.82 22.45 -17.69
N SER A 143 11.78 23.28 -17.63
CA SER A 143 10.70 23.29 -18.64
C SER A 143 10.67 24.56 -19.49
N GLY A 144 11.59 25.51 -19.27
CA GLY A 144 11.52 26.84 -19.85
C GLY A 144 10.46 27.76 -19.22
N THR A 145 9.69 27.25 -18.27
CA THR A 145 8.69 28.01 -17.50
C THR A 145 9.06 28.05 -16.01
N ARG A 146 8.27 28.80 -15.22
CA ARG A 146 8.45 28.89 -13.76
C ARG A 146 8.20 27.56 -13.03
N MET A 147 7.46 26.63 -13.65
CA MET A 147 7.16 25.31 -13.09
C MET A 147 8.07 24.25 -13.71
N PRO A 148 8.75 23.40 -12.90
CA PRO A 148 9.57 22.33 -13.43
C PRO A 148 8.71 21.26 -14.12
N ARG A 149 9.27 20.63 -15.16
CA ARG A 149 8.71 19.42 -15.74
C ARG A 149 9.01 18.24 -14.82
N VAL A 150 8.00 17.42 -14.53
CA VAL A 150 8.14 16.20 -13.75
C VAL A 150 8.32 15.02 -14.71
N GLU A 151 9.36 14.23 -14.48
CA GLU A 151 9.57 12.93 -15.13
C GLU A 151 9.54 11.85 -14.05
N LEU A 152 8.89 10.72 -14.35
CA LEU A 152 8.80 9.56 -13.48
C LEU A 152 9.67 8.46 -14.06
N GLU A 153 10.46 7.82 -13.17
CA GLU A 153 11.27 6.66 -13.51
C GLU A 153 10.94 5.53 -12.53
N GLU A 154 10.56 4.36 -13.04
CA GLU A 154 10.26 3.23 -12.16
C GLU A 154 11.50 2.85 -11.35
N MET A 155 11.33 2.75 -10.03
CA MET A 155 12.40 2.42 -9.09
C MET A 155 12.13 1.13 -8.31
N GLY A 156 10.92 0.58 -8.43
CA GLY A 156 10.47 -0.62 -7.73
C GLY A 156 10.28 -0.48 -6.20
N PRO A 157 9.72 -1.50 -5.58
CA PRO A 157 9.17 -2.69 -6.23
C PRO A 157 7.97 -2.37 -7.12
N SER A 158 7.68 -3.23 -8.09
CA SER A 158 6.45 -3.17 -8.87
C SER A 158 5.76 -4.52 -8.90
N PHE A 159 4.44 -4.52 -8.91
CA PHE A 159 3.62 -5.71 -9.02
C PHE A 159 2.21 -5.35 -9.50
N ASP A 160 1.49 -6.35 -9.95
CA ASP A 160 0.07 -6.25 -10.20
C ASP A 160 -0.67 -7.02 -9.11
N PHE A 161 -1.91 -6.66 -8.80
CA PHE A 161 -2.71 -7.41 -7.84
C PHE A 161 -4.20 -7.39 -8.18
N THR A 162 -4.89 -8.40 -7.68
CA THR A 162 -6.35 -8.45 -7.58
C THR A 162 -6.74 -8.53 -6.12
N THR A 163 -7.88 -7.94 -5.75
CA THR A 163 -8.45 -8.08 -4.41
C THR A 163 -9.14 -9.44 -4.28
N ALA A 164 -8.89 -10.18 -3.20
CA ALA A 164 -9.56 -11.44 -2.90
C ALA A 164 -10.50 -11.25 -1.71
N ARG A 165 -10.09 -11.68 -0.51
CA ARG A 165 -10.90 -11.54 0.69
C ARG A 165 -10.69 -10.16 1.31
N HIS A 166 -11.71 -9.62 1.94
CA HIS A 166 -11.61 -8.41 2.73
C HIS A 166 -12.54 -8.47 3.93
N GLN A 167 -12.18 -7.73 4.95
CA GLN A 167 -12.97 -7.53 6.16
C GLN A 167 -13.02 -6.04 6.45
N GLU A 168 -14.23 -5.50 6.48
CA GLU A 168 -14.45 -4.12 6.87
C GLU A 168 -14.48 -3.95 8.38
N ALA A 169 -14.22 -2.74 8.82
CA ALA A 169 -14.29 -2.38 10.24
C ALA A 169 -15.68 -2.71 10.83
N PRO A 170 -15.73 -3.23 12.08
CA PRO A 170 -16.98 -3.43 12.79
C PRO A 170 -17.80 -2.15 12.86
N SER A 171 -19.13 -2.29 12.67
CA SER A 171 -20.05 -1.14 12.65
C SER A 171 -20.03 -0.29 13.92
N GLU A 172 -19.66 -0.89 15.04
CA GLU A 172 -19.55 -0.24 16.36
C GLU A 172 -18.38 0.75 16.41
N ILE A 173 -17.28 0.46 15.71
CA ILE A 173 -16.07 1.30 15.68
C ILE A 173 -16.20 2.39 14.62
N LYS A 174 -16.93 2.15 13.53
CA LYS A 174 -17.18 3.16 12.48
C LYS A 174 -17.97 4.39 12.94
N LYS A 175 -18.65 4.31 14.09
CA LYS A 175 -19.51 5.38 14.64
C LYS A 175 -18.81 6.29 15.67
N ARG A 176 -17.54 6.06 15.95
CA ARG A 176 -16.70 6.90 16.82
C ARG A 176 -15.75 7.75 15.98
#